data_c3e90a54eaa18a3ed0160198179bd6eb
#
_entry.id   c3e90a54eaa18a3ed0160198179bd6eb
#
_cell.length_a   1.000
_cell.length_b   1.000
_cell.length_c   1.000
_cell.angle_alpha   90.00
_cell.angle_beta   90.00
_cell.angle_gamma   90.00
#
_symmetry.space_group_name_H-M   'P 1'
#
loop_
_entity.id
_entity.type
_entity.pdbx_description
1 polymer ?
#
loop_
_entity_poly.entity_id
_entity_poly.type
_entity_poly.pdbx_seq_one_letter_code
_entity_poly.pdbx_strand_id
1 'polypeptide(L)'
;MIKTKKIVLFIVEGITDEMSLSLILSKLVQDCSVQFQIINQDITADFNSNCQNIIRKIDSQVKQFLSQNNGLKKTDIKEIIHLVDTDGAFIKEDFVVEDMKQEKTFYTHNSIVTNKRDLIVERNERKSNILNKLYQTSHIGRIGYKVYFFSCNLEHVLHNCQNTPYNKKRVYSYDFVDKYVGCEKKFVDFLNCNDFTAKGDYKETWQFIKEDSNSLNRYCNFHLYFMN
;
A
#
# COMPACT_ATOMS: atom_id res chain seq x y z
N MET A 1 -25.83 26.99 3.03
CA MET A 1 -25.04 25.97 3.75
C MET A 1 -23.87 25.59 2.86
N ILE A 2 -22.64 25.82 3.30
CA ILE A 2 -21.44 25.36 2.58
C ILE A 2 -21.43 23.84 2.71
N LYS A 3 -21.61 23.15 1.59
CA LYS A 3 -21.56 21.68 1.54
C LYS A 3 -20.12 21.27 1.81
N THR A 4 -19.83 20.75 3.00
CA THR A 4 -18.49 20.22 3.31
C THR A 4 -18.16 19.10 2.32
N LYS A 5 -16.97 19.19 1.70
CA LYS A 5 -16.50 18.13 0.79
C LYS A 5 -16.38 16.82 1.56
N LYS A 6 -16.82 15.73 0.95
CA LYS A 6 -16.59 14.38 1.47
C LYS A 6 -15.10 14.06 1.46
N ILE A 7 -14.67 13.15 2.32
CA ILE A 7 -13.29 12.74 2.50
C ILE A 7 -13.03 11.41 1.79
N VAL A 8 -11.97 11.34 1.00
CA VAL A 8 -11.32 10.08 0.65
C VAL A 8 -10.18 9.88 1.63
N LEU A 9 -10.28 8.84 2.46
CA LEU A 9 -9.28 8.53 3.47
C LEU A 9 -8.31 7.48 2.96
N PHE A 10 -7.07 7.91 2.71
CA PHE A 10 -5.97 7.01 2.38
C PHE A 10 -5.34 6.47 3.65
N ILE A 11 -5.21 5.16 3.75
CA ILE A 11 -4.45 4.47 4.81
C ILE A 11 -3.13 4.02 4.21
N VAL A 12 -2.01 4.41 4.82
CA VAL A 12 -0.65 4.09 4.38
C VAL A 12 0.21 3.61 5.55
N GLU A 13 1.25 2.86 5.26
CA GLU A 13 2.13 2.28 6.28
C GLU A 13 3.04 3.32 6.91
N GLY A 14 3.62 4.22 6.11
CA GLY A 14 4.66 5.15 6.54
C GLY A 14 4.44 6.60 6.13
N ILE A 15 5.18 7.47 6.81
CA ILE A 15 5.21 8.91 6.52
C ILE A 15 5.74 9.21 5.10
N THR A 16 6.66 8.39 4.58
CA THR A 16 7.22 8.56 3.24
C THR A 16 6.20 8.28 2.14
N ASP A 17 5.23 7.40 2.41
CA ASP A 17 4.13 7.09 1.48
C ASP A 17 3.19 8.29 1.36
N GLU A 18 2.79 8.87 2.52
CA GLU A 18 2.04 10.11 2.54
C GLU A 18 2.80 11.23 1.82
N MET A 19 4.08 11.44 2.15
CA MET A 19 4.91 12.49 1.53
C MET A 19 4.98 12.34 0.01
N SER A 20 5.05 11.11 -0.51
CA SER A 20 5.13 10.84 -1.95
C SER A 20 3.81 11.12 -2.68
N LEU A 21 2.66 10.91 -2.03
CA LEU A 21 1.37 10.80 -2.69
C LEU A 21 0.38 11.93 -2.35
N SER A 22 0.46 12.51 -1.14
CA SER A 22 -0.62 13.35 -0.61
C SER A 22 -0.91 14.59 -1.47
N LEU A 23 0.13 15.31 -1.88
CA LEU A 23 -0.03 16.54 -2.66
C LEU A 23 -0.58 16.25 -4.07
N ILE A 24 -0.07 15.18 -4.70
CA ILE A 24 -0.49 14.76 -6.05
C ILE A 24 -1.96 14.31 -6.01
N LEU A 25 -2.31 13.44 -5.06
CA LEU A 25 -3.68 12.91 -4.92
C LEU A 25 -4.69 13.99 -4.53
N SER A 26 -4.30 14.96 -3.69
CA SER A 26 -5.15 16.10 -3.33
C SER A 26 -5.59 16.92 -4.53
N LYS A 27 -4.77 16.98 -5.57
CA LYS A 27 -5.06 17.72 -6.81
C LYS A 27 -5.80 16.87 -7.84
N LEU A 28 -5.60 15.54 -7.83
CA LEU A 28 -6.33 14.63 -8.72
C LEU A 28 -7.77 14.39 -8.26
N VAL A 29 -8.01 14.31 -6.96
CA VAL A 29 -9.34 14.03 -6.38
C VAL A 29 -10.03 15.35 -6.03
N GLN A 30 -10.48 16.08 -7.05
CA GLN A 30 -11.00 17.46 -6.88
C GLN A 30 -12.36 17.55 -6.18
N ASP A 31 -13.22 16.54 -6.33
CA ASP A 31 -14.58 16.53 -5.76
C ASP A 31 -14.64 16.16 -4.28
N CYS A 32 -13.54 15.68 -3.72
CA CYS A 32 -13.40 15.27 -2.33
C CYS A 32 -12.19 15.94 -1.67
N SER A 33 -12.16 15.94 -0.35
CA SER A 33 -10.94 16.22 0.41
C SER A 33 -10.13 14.92 0.55
N VAL A 34 -8.87 14.95 0.18
CA VAL A 34 -7.94 13.84 0.40
C VAL A 34 -7.32 13.99 1.78
N GLN A 35 -7.39 12.94 2.58
CA GLN A 35 -6.79 12.87 3.90
C GLN A 35 -6.01 11.56 4.04
N PHE A 36 -4.99 11.57 4.88
CA PHE A 36 -4.15 10.41 5.13
C PHE A 36 -4.22 9.99 6.60
N GLN A 37 -4.27 8.68 6.83
CA GLN A 37 -4.02 8.04 8.11
C GLN A 37 -2.74 7.21 7.98
N ILE A 38 -1.69 7.65 8.66
CA ILE A 38 -0.42 6.92 8.73
C ILE A 38 -0.49 5.95 9.89
N ILE A 39 -0.22 4.68 9.64
CA ILE A 39 -0.24 3.63 10.68
C ILE A 39 1.09 3.56 11.44
N ASN A 40 2.19 4.03 10.84
CA ASN A 40 3.58 3.96 11.33
C ASN A 40 4.11 2.53 11.51
N GLN A 41 3.42 1.54 10.98
CA GLN A 41 3.85 0.14 10.95
C GLN A 41 3.00 -0.63 9.93
N ASP A 42 3.53 -1.73 9.42
CA ASP A 42 2.78 -2.63 8.55
C ASP A 42 1.83 -3.50 9.38
N ILE A 43 0.54 -3.13 9.42
CA ILE A 43 -0.48 -3.91 10.14
C ILE A 43 -0.77 -5.25 9.49
N THR A 44 -0.38 -5.45 8.23
CA THR A 44 -0.58 -6.71 7.51
C THR A 44 0.50 -7.72 7.84
N ALA A 45 1.70 -7.28 8.23
CA ALA A 45 2.80 -8.10 8.70
C ALA A 45 2.92 -8.19 10.24
N ASP A 46 2.20 -7.32 10.98
CA ASP A 46 2.23 -7.31 12.45
C ASP A 46 1.89 -8.68 13.04
N PHE A 47 2.74 -9.15 13.97
CA PHE A 47 2.60 -10.44 14.64
C PHE A 47 1.22 -10.65 15.30
N ASN A 48 0.63 -9.57 15.82
CA ASN A 48 -0.70 -9.59 16.44
C ASN A 48 -1.86 -9.42 15.46
N SER A 49 -1.59 -9.40 14.14
CA SER A 49 -2.61 -9.32 13.10
C SER A 49 -2.95 -10.70 12.55
N ASN A 50 -4.24 -10.90 12.26
CA ASN A 50 -4.75 -12.09 11.60
C ASN A 50 -6.08 -11.80 10.89
N CYS A 51 -6.60 -12.76 10.14
CA CYS A 51 -7.84 -12.61 9.37
C CYS A 51 -9.09 -12.27 10.22
N GLN A 52 -9.11 -12.65 11.50
CA GLN A 52 -10.23 -12.40 12.41
C GLN A 52 -10.25 -10.95 12.94
N ASN A 53 -9.07 -10.35 13.11
CA ASN A 53 -8.96 -9.03 13.75
C ASN A 53 -8.58 -7.87 12.81
N ILE A 54 -8.10 -8.15 11.59
CA ILE A 54 -7.58 -7.11 10.68
C ILE A 54 -8.62 -6.04 10.37
N ILE A 55 -9.87 -6.42 10.13
CA ILE A 55 -10.96 -5.47 9.85
C ILE A 55 -11.19 -4.52 11.03
N ARG A 56 -11.14 -5.04 12.28
CA ARG A 56 -11.23 -4.20 13.48
C ARG A 56 -10.03 -3.28 13.64
N LYS A 57 -8.82 -3.76 13.30
CA LYS A 57 -7.62 -2.93 13.34
C LYS A 57 -7.75 -1.75 12.36
N ILE A 58 -8.23 -1.97 11.15
CA ILE A 58 -8.46 -0.90 10.18
C ILE A 58 -9.58 0.05 10.68
N ASP A 59 -10.71 -0.46 11.20
CA ASP A 59 -11.76 0.42 11.79
C ASP A 59 -11.21 1.24 12.97
N SER A 60 -10.25 0.70 13.73
CA SER A 60 -9.58 1.44 14.80
C SER A 60 -8.71 2.58 14.25
N GLN A 61 -8.03 2.39 13.11
CA GLN A 61 -7.30 3.48 12.44
C GLN A 61 -8.24 4.59 11.96
N VAL A 62 -9.40 4.21 11.40
CA VAL A 62 -10.43 5.19 11.02
C VAL A 62 -10.95 5.96 12.24
N LYS A 63 -11.18 5.28 13.36
CA LYS A 63 -11.60 5.95 14.61
C LYS A 63 -10.51 6.88 15.15
N GLN A 64 -9.24 6.47 15.07
CA GLN A 64 -8.10 7.29 15.45
C GLN A 64 -8.03 8.56 14.61
N PHE A 65 -8.14 8.44 13.28
CA PHE A 65 -8.21 9.58 12.37
C PHE A 65 -9.33 10.56 12.79
N LEU A 66 -10.55 10.06 13.03
CA LEU A 66 -11.67 10.88 13.44
C LEU A 66 -11.45 11.56 14.80
N SER A 67 -10.81 10.90 15.75
CA SER A 67 -10.50 11.47 17.06
C SER A 67 -9.45 12.58 17.00
N GLN A 68 -8.54 12.52 16.04
CA GLN A 68 -7.51 13.53 15.82
C GLN A 68 -8.02 14.73 15.01
N ASN A 69 -9.15 14.58 14.32
CA ASN A 69 -9.75 15.59 13.46
C ASN A 69 -11.14 15.99 14.01
N ASN A 70 -11.15 16.84 15.04
CA ASN A 70 -12.36 17.26 15.73
C ASN A 70 -13.44 17.78 14.78
N GLY A 71 -14.68 17.30 14.98
CA GLY A 71 -15.84 17.68 14.18
C GLY A 71 -16.13 16.76 13.01
N LEU A 72 -15.19 15.90 12.59
CA LEU A 72 -15.44 14.92 11.56
C LEU A 72 -16.19 13.68 12.09
N LYS A 73 -17.05 13.13 11.25
CA LYS A 73 -17.84 11.92 11.52
C LYS A 73 -17.57 10.86 10.47
N LYS A 74 -17.86 9.59 10.76
CA LYS A 74 -17.78 8.50 9.78
C LYS A 74 -18.58 8.80 8.51
N THR A 75 -19.69 9.53 8.62
CA THR A 75 -20.52 9.93 7.47
C THR A 75 -19.85 10.94 6.54
N ASP A 76 -18.78 11.62 6.99
CA ASP A 76 -18.04 12.55 6.15
C ASP A 76 -17.02 11.83 5.26
N ILE A 77 -16.65 10.60 5.63
CA ILE A 77 -15.78 9.75 4.81
C ILE A 77 -16.61 9.11 3.70
N LYS A 78 -16.24 9.37 2.43
CA LYS A 78 -16.83 8.79 1.24
C LYS A 78 -16.38 7.34 1.06
N GLU A 79 -15.08 7.15 1.17
CA GLU A 79 -14.42 5.85 0.96
C GLU A 79 -13.05 5.80 1.66
N ILE A 80 -12.60 4.59 1.90
CA ILE A 80 -11.27 4.27 2.46
C ILE A 80 -10.47 3.55 1.38
N ILE A 81 -9.31 4.11 1.06
CA ILE A 81 -8.34 3.52 0.13
C ILE A 81 -7.10 3.11 0.94
N HIS A 82 -6.84 1.82 0.99
CA HIS A 82 -5.69 1.28 1.72
C HIS A 82 -4.59 0.93 0.72
N LEU A 83 -3.43 1.53 0.86
CA LEU A 83 -2.25 1.24 0.06
C LEU A 83 -1.33 0.35 0.87
N VAL A 84 -0.92 -0.78 0.30
CA VAL A 84 -0.13 -1.80 1.00
C VAL A 84 1.08 -2.23 0.17
N ASP A 85 2.18 -2.49 0.84
CA ASP A 85 3.32 -3.18 0.27
C ASP A 85 3.08 -4.69 0.27
N THR A 86 3.54 -5.42 -0.74
CA THR A 86 3.40 -6.89 -0.74
C THR A 86 4.54 -7.59 0.00
N ASP A 87 5.73 -6.99 0.07
CA ASP A 87 6.94 -7.53 0.70
C ASP A 87 7.30 -8.97 0.28
N GLY A 88 6.90 -9.38 -0.92
CA GLY A 88 7.10 -10.75 -1.37
C GLY A 88 6.24 -11.78 -0.63
N ALA A 89 5.10 -11.38 -0.04
CA ALA A 89 4.30 -12.27 0.81
C ALA A 89 3.71 -13.49 0.10
N PHE A 90 3.69 -13.51 -1.23
CA PHE A 90 3.09 -14.61 -2.00
C PHE A 90 4.10 -15.59 -2.59
N ILE A 91 5.42 -15.40 -2.37
CA ILE A 91 6.42 -16.38 -2.84
C ILE A 91 6.35 -17.66 -2.01
N LYS A 92 6.78 -18.78 -2.63
CA LYS A 92 6.93 -20.05 -1.91
C LYS A 92 8.07 -19.96 -0.88
N GLU A 93 7.97 -20.73 0.21
CA GLU A 93 8.97 -20.70 1.27
C GLU A 93 10.39 -21.08 0.81
N ASP A 94 10.52 -21.94 -0.24
CA ASP A 94 11.81 -22.32 -0.83
C ASP A 94 12.59 -21.13 -1.40
N PHE A 95 11.89 -20.02 -1.70
CA PHE A 95 12.51 -18.77 -2.17
C PHE A 95 12.85 -17.79 -1.03
N VAL A 96 12.62 -18.19 0.23
CA VAL A 96 13.16 -17.48 1.40
C VAL A 96 14.48 -18.14 1.77
N VAL A 97 15.57 -17.50 1.39
CA VAL A 97 16.93 -18.03 1.50
C VAL A 97 17.59 -17.53 2.77
N GLU A 98 18.13 -18.44 3.58
CA GLU A 98 18.89 -18.08 4.76
C GLU A 98 20.34 -17.71 4.40
N ASP A 99 20.75 -16.52 4.85
CA ASP A 99 22.16 -16.10 4.81
C ASP A 99 22.50 -15.41 6.14
N MET A 100 23.28 -16.07 6.97
CA MET A 100 23.67 -15.56 8.28
C MET A 100 24.50 -14.26 8.25
N LYS A 101 25.06 -13.90 7.09
CA LYS A 101 25.79 -12.64 6.87
C LYS A 101 24.84 -11.47 6.51
N GLN A 102 23.60 -11.78 6.18
CA GLN A 102 22.62 -10.76 5.78
C GLN A 102 22.00 -10.12 7.02
N GLU A 103 22.45 -8.93 7.40
CA GLU A 103 21.95 -8.22 8.59
C GLU A 103 20.50 -7.76 8.46
N LYS A 104 20.04 -7.43 7.25
CA LYS A 104 18.70 -6.96 6.96
C LYS A 104 18.08 -7.83 5.88
N THR A 105 16.76 -8.00 5.92
CA THR A 105 16.04 -8.64 4.81
C THR A 105 16.36 -7.93 3.50
N PHE A 106 16.76 -8.71 2.50
CA PHE A 106 17.11 -8.24 1.17
C PHE A 106 16.22 -8.92 0.13
N TYR A 107 15.59 -8.13 -0.71
CA TYR A 107 14.70 -8.60 -1.76
C TYR A 107 15.43 -8.69 -3.08
N THR A 108 15.27 -9.81 -3.79
CA THR A 108 15.68 -9.98 -5.18
C THR A 108 14.45 -10.16 -6.07
N HIS A 109 14.61 -10.28 -7.36
CA HIS A 109 13.51 -10.52 -8.29
C HIS A 109 12.79 -11.87 -8.08
N ASN A 110 13.43 -12.85 -7.40
CA ASN A 110 12.88 -14.19 -7.22
C ASN A 110 13.02 -14.77 -5.80
N SER A 111 13.66 -14.05 -4.88
CA SER A 111 13.89 -14.56 -3.53
C SER A 111 13.95 -13.45 -2.47
N ILE A 112 13.79 -13.84 -1.22
CA ILE A 112 14.07 -13.02 -0.05
C ILE A 112 15.28 -13.62 0.66
N VAL A 113 16.34 -12.84 0.84
CA VAL A 113 17.56 -13.25 1.54
C VAL A 113 17.57 -12.64 2.94
N THR A 114 17.76 -13.45 3.97
CA THR A 114 17.66 -13.01 5.37
C THR A 114 18.41 -13.96 6.31
N ASN A 115 18.83 -13.46 7.48
CA ASN A 115 19.34 -14.29 8.55
C ASN A 115 18.24 -14.80 9.52
N LYS A 116 16.97 -14.59 9.18
CA LYS A 116 15.80 -14.95 10.00
C LYS A 116 14.72 -15.62 9.15
N ARG A 117 15.12 -16.69 8.44
CA ARG A 117 14.28 -17.37 7.44
C ARG A 117 12.88 -17.70 7.99
N ASP A 118 12.80 -18.38 9.12
CA ASP A 118 11.51 -18.85 9.67
C ASP A 118 10.58 -17.68 10.02
N LEU A 119 11.11 -16.58 10.56
CA LEU A 119 10.32 -15.38 10.85
C LEU A 119 9.76 -14.73 9.57
N ILE A 120 10.51 -14.77 8.46
CA ILE A 120 10.05 -14.26 7.17
C ILE A 120 8.99 -15.18 6.57
N VAL A 121 9.15 -16.51 6.68
CA VAL A 121 8.15 -17.48 6.22
C VAL A 121 6.83 -17.27 6.99
N GLU A 122 6.86 -17.22 8.32
CA GLU A 122 5.68 -16.93 9.15
C GLU A 122 5.04 -15.57 8.82
N ARG A 123 5.86 -14.54 8.61
CA ARG A 123 5.38 -13.21 8.18
C ARG A 123 4.66 -13.31 6.84
N ASN A 124 5.23 -13.98 5.87
CA ASN A 124 4.67 -14.13 4.52
C ASN A 124 3.34 -14.86 4.56
N GLU A 125 3.25 -15.98 5.29
CA GLU A 125 2.00 -16.73 5.47
C GLU A 125 0.92 -15.83 6.09
N ARG A 126 1.23 -15.14 7.17
CA ARG A 126 0.29 -14.24 7.84
C ARG A 126 -0.14 -13.09 6.94
N LYS A 127 0.82 -12.40 6.30
CA LYS A 127 0.57 -11.26 5.43
C LYS A 127 -0.25 -11.66 4.21
N SER A 128 0.08 -12.77 3.54
CA SER A 128 -0.68 -13.24 2.38
C SER A 128 -2.13 -13.59 2.73
N ASN A 129 -2.36 -14.23 3.88
CA ASN A 129 -3.70 -14.52 4.37
C ASN A 129 -4.50 -13.24 4.67
N ILE A 130 -3.86 -12.25 5.30
CA ILE A 130 -4.48 -10.95 5.59
C ILE A 130 -4.78 -10.19 4.30
N LEU A 131 -3.84 -10.11 3.35
CA LEU A 131 -4.06 -9.46 2.06
C LEU A 131 -5.20 -10.12 1.28
N ASN A 132 -5.29 -11.46 1.31
CA ASN A 132 -6.41 -12.22 0.76
C ASN A 132 -7.75 -11.83 1.39
N LYS A 133 -7.79 -11.57 2.70
CA LYS A 133 -8.99 -11.09 3.39
C LYS A 133 -9.33 -9.67 2.98
N LEU A 134 -8.33 -8.78 2.89
CA LEU A 134 -8.53 -7.36 2.62
C LEU A 134 -9.05 -7.10 1.20
N TYR A 135 -8.48 -7.74 0.17
CA TYR A 135 -8.92 -7.48 -1.20
C TYR A 135 -10.36 -7.95 -1.47
N GLN A 136 -10.88 -8.89 -0.67
CA GLN A 136 -12.27 -9.35 -0.72
C GLN A 136 -13.21 -8.48 0.14
N THR A 137 -12.67 -7.56 0.92
CA THR A 137 -13.45 -6.71 1.81
C THR A 137 -13.89 -5.47 1.06
N SER A 138 -15.19 -5.24 0.97
CA SER A 138 -15.77 -4.07 0.27
C SER A 138 -16.13 -2.91 1.19
N HIS A 139 -16.22 -3.14 2.50
CA HIS A 139 -16.59 -2.11 3.47
C HIS A 139 -15.86 -2.28 4.81
N ILE A 140 -15.52 -1.16 5.42
CA ILE A 140 -15.12 -1.08 6.84
C ILE A 140 -16.24 -0.35 7.59
N GLY A 141 -16.97 -1.09 8.43
CA GLY A 141 -18.24 -0.60 8.95
C GLY A 141 -19.25 -0.36 7.82
N ARG A 142 -19.64 0.93 7.61
CA ARG A 142 -20.55 1.34 6.53
C ARG A 142 -19.84 2.15 5.43
N ILE A 143 -18.52 2.26 5.49
CA ILE A 143 -17.72 3.05 4.54
C ILE A 143 -17.16 2.11 3.49
N GLY A 144 -17.28 2.47 2.20
CA GLY A 144 -16.68 1.72 1.09
C GLY A 144 -15.16 1.58 1.31
N TYR A 145 -14.62 0.41 1.04
CA TYR A 145 -13.21 0.09 1.23
C TYR A 145 -12.63 -0.62 0.02
N LYS A 146 -11.46 -0.19 -0.39
CA LYS A 146 -10.63 -0.89 -1.38
C LYS A 146 -9.16 -0.87 -0.94
N VAL A 147 -8.45 -1.96 -1.22
CA VAL A 147 -7.01 -2.07 -0.99
C VAL A 147 -6.29 -2.20 -2.32
N TYR A 148 -5.20 -1.45 -2.50
CA TYR A 148 -4.34 -1.52 -3.67
C TYR A 148 -2.91 -1.83 -3.23
N PHE A 149 -2.17 -2.53 -4.08
CA PHE A 149 -0.82 -2.95 -3.75
C PHE A 149 0.25 -2.20 -4.55
N PHE A 150 1.39 -2.02 -3.89
CA PHE A 150 2.69 -1.77 -4.49
C PHE A 150 3.54 -3.03 -4.29
N SER A 151 3.92 -3.68 -5.39
CA SER A 151 4.64 -4.95 -5.30
C SER A 151 6.06 -4.75 -4.82
N CYS A 152 6.49 -5.67 -3.98
CA CYS A 152 7.56 -5.54 -3.03
C CYS A 152 7.29 -4.35 -2.08
N ASN A 153 7.57 -3.13 -2.49
CA ASN A 153 7.28 -1.91 -1.72
C ASN A 153 7.05 -0.69 -2.61
N LEU A 154 6.55 0.40 -2.01
CA LEU A 154 6.27 1.65 -2.71
C LEU A 154 7.49 2.17 -3.46
N GLU A 155 8.67 2.19 -2.84
CA GLU A 155 9.89 2.70 -3.48
C GLU A 155 10.31 1.87 -4.69
N HIS A 156 10.06 0.56 -4.67
CA HIS A 156 10.29 -0.29 -5.84
C HIS A 156 9.43 0.14 -7.02
N VAL A 157 8.15 0.42 -6.79
CA VAL A 157 7.24 0.86 -7.84
C VAL A 157 7.57 2.27 -8.32
N LEU A 158 7.71 3.23 -7.41
CA LEU A 158 7.88 4.64 -7.76
C LEU A 158 9.27 4.96 -8.33
N HIS A 159 10.32 4.31 -7.83
CA HIS A 159 11.72 4.66 -8.11
C HIS A 159 12.54 3.51 -8.73
N ASN A 160 11.92 2.33 -8.95
CA ASN A 160 12.62 1.11 -9.38
C ASN A 160 13.78 0.74 -8.43
N CYS A 161 13.59 0.91 -7.13
CA CYS A 161 14.58 0.63 -6.09
C CYS A 161 13.98 -0.28 -5.02
N GLN A 162 14.22 -1.58 -5.17
CA GLN A 162 13.61 -2.64 -4.34
C GLN A 162 14.09 -2.61 -2.88
N ASN A 163 15.37 -2.30 -2.66
CA ASN A 163 16.00 -2.26 -1.35
C ASN A 163 16.48 -0.84 -1.01
N THR A 164 15.55 0.10 -0.90
CA THR A 164 15.86 1.50 -0.65
C THR A 164 16.44 1.69 0.76
N PRO A 165 17.65 2.25 0.90
CA PRO A 165 18.20 2.61 2.20
C PRO A 165 17.28 3.61 2.93
N TYR A 166 17.07 3.39 4.24
CA TYR A 166 16.15 4.21 5.05
C TYR A 166 16.42 5.72 4.92
N ASN A 167 17.69 6.12 4.92
CA ASN A 167 18.08 7.52 4.79
C ASN A 167 17.78 8.15 3.41
N LYS A 168 17.51 7.34 2.37
CA LYS A 168 17.15 7.81 1.03
C LYS A 168 15.64 7.93 0.81
N LYS A 169 14.81 7.26 1.61
CA LYS A 169 13.35 7.26 1.41
C LYS A 169 12.75 8.67 1.35
N ARG A 170 13.18 9.56 2.26
CA ARG A 170 12.70 10.96 2.26
C ARG A 170 13.11 11.74 1.02
N VAL A 171 14.35 11.57 0.57
CA VAL A 171 14.84 12.24 -0.65
C VAL A 171 14.01 11.78 -1.84
N TYR A 172 13.80 10.47 -1.97
CA TYR A 172 12.97 9.89 -3.03
C TYR A 172 11.52 10.42 -3.00
N SER A 173 10.93 10.58 -1.81
CA SER A 173 9.59 11.15 -1.70
C SER A 173 9.54 12.59 -2.22
N TYR A 174 10.51 13.44 -1.89
CA TYR A 174 10.58 14.82 -2.41
C TYR A 174 10.80 14.85 -3.92
N ASP A 175 11.78 14.10 -4.43
CA ASP A 175 12.07 14.03 -5.87
C ASP A 175 10.83 13.58 -6.67
N PHE A 176 10.05 12.67 -6.09
CA PHE A 176 8.82 12.17 -6.72
C PHE A 176 7.73 13.25 -6.76
N VAL A 177 7.52 13.95 -5.67
CA VAL A 177 6.56 15.06 -5.60
C VAL A 177 6.94 16.15 -6.58
N ASP A 178 8.21 16.59 -6.58
CA ASP A 178 8.70 17.63 -7.48
C ASP A 178 8.51 17.28 -8.95
N LYS A 179 8.62 16.00 -9.29
CA LYS A 179 8.41 15.49 -10.65
C LYS A 179 6.97 15.60 -11.14
N TYR A 180 6.00 15.43 -10.26
CA TYR A 180 4.58 15.26 -10.64
C TYR A 180 3.66 16.40 -10.19
N VAL A 181 4.05 17.23 -9.22
CA VAL A 181 3.26 18.38 -8.79
C VAL A 181 3.17 19.39 -9.93
N GLY A 182 1.94 19.81 -10.24
CA GLY A 182 1.63 20.65 -11.41
C GLY A 182 1.54 19.88 -12.73
N CYS A 183 1.81 18.59 -12.71
CA CYS A 183 1.70 17.67 -13.85
C CYS A 183 0.98 16.38 -13.45
N GLU A 184 -0.06 16.48 -12.63
CA GLU A 184 -0.72 15.32 -11.98
C GLU A 184 -1.23 14.28 -12.99
N LYS A 185 -1.59 14.71 -14.20
CA LYS A 185 -1.95 13.78 -15.28
C LYS A 185 -0.79 12.85 -15.64
N LYS A 186 0.44 13.36 -15.63
CA LYS A 186 1.63 12.52 -15.89
C LYS A 186 1.84 11.47 -14.80
N PHE A 187 1.38 11.70 -13.57
CA PHE A 187 1.40 10.68 -12.53
C PHE A 187 0.41 9.55 -12.84
N VAL A 188 -0.79 9.87 -13.34
CA VAL A 188 -1.76 8.85 -13.78
C VAL A 188 -1.19 8.07 -14.98
N ASP A 189 -0.58 8.76 -15.93
CA ASP A 189 0.09 8.12 -17.10
C ASP A 189 1.25 7.22 -16.62
N PHE A 190 2.03 7.65 -15.63
CA PHE A 190 3.07 6.83 -15.01
C PHE A 190 2.51 5.57 -14.36
N LEU A 191 1.42 5.66 -13.59
CA LEU A 191 0.78 4.48 -12.99
C LEU A 191 0.20 3.52 -14.05
N ASN A 192 -0.11 4.00 -15.25
CA ASN A 192 -0.57 3.20 -16.39
C ASN A 192 0.57 2.72 -17.30
N CYS A 193 1.82 2.88 -16.87
CA CYS A 193 2.98 2.41 -17.61
C CYS A 193 2.99 0.89 -17.73
N ASN A 194 3.12 0.37 -18.94
CA ASN A 194 3.11 -1.07 -19.23
C ASN A 194 4.23 -1.86 -18.53
N ASP A 195 5.30 -1.18 -18.09
CA ASP A 195 6.46 -1.84 -17.49
C ASP A 195 6.16 -2.44 -16.11
N PHE A 196 5.20 -1.87 -15.37
CA PHE A 196 4.88 -2.33 -14.01
C PHE A 196 3.38 -2.31 -13.65
N THR A 197 2.52 -1.93 -14.57
CA THR A 197 1.08 -1.96 -14.34
C THR A 197 0.59 -3.41 -14.37
N ALA A 198 0.00 -3.89 -13.28
CA ALA A 198 -0.66 -5.19 -13.27
C ALA A 198 -1.92 -5.10 -14.16
N LYS A 199 -1.97 -5.94 -15.20
CA LYS A 199 -3.05 -5.93 -16.20
C LYS A 199 -4.29 -6.65 -15.69
N GLY A 200 -5.45 -6.22 -16.19
CA GLY A 200 -6.74 -6.80 -15.89
C GLY A 200 -7.59 -5.97 -14.93
N ASP A 201 -8.73 -6.51 -14.55
CA ASP A 201 -9.59 -5.90 -13.55
C ASP A 201 -9.03 -6.02 -12.12
N TYR A 202 -9.73 -5.46 -11.15
CA TYR A 202 -9.31 -5.48 -9.75
C TYR A 202 -9.05 -6.90 -9.22
N LYS A 203 -9.90 -7.86 -9.57
CA LYS A 203 -9.76 -9.25 -9.14
C LYS A 203 -8.59 -9.95 -9.85
N GLU A 204 -8.47 -9.74 -11.14
CA GLU A 204 -7.40 -10.31 -11.97
C GLU A 204 -6.02 -9.82 -11.52
N THR A 205 -5.87 -8.53 -11.19
CA THR A 205 -4.61 -8.00 -10.66
C THR A 205 -4.22 -8.61 -9.31
N TRP A 206 -5.21 -8.91 -8.44
CA TRP A 206 -4.97 -9.63 -7.19
C TRP A 206 -4.70 -11.14 -7.39
N GLN A 207 -5.13 -11.75 -8.49
CA GLN A 207 -4.69 -13.11 -8.85
C GLN A 207 -3.26 -13.08 -9.36
N PHE A 208 -2.98 -12.21 -10.32
CA PHE A 208 -1.65 -12.03 -10.91
C PHE A 208 -0.54 -11.84 -9.87
N ILE A 209 -0.74 -11.00 -8.84
CA ILE A 209 0.31 -10.72 -7.85
C ILE A 209 0.67 -11.92 -6.99
N LYS A 210 -0.17 -12.96 -6.95
CA LYS A 210 0.05 -14.19 -6.19
C LYS A 210 0.83 -15.26 -6.97
N GLU A 211 0.99 -15.07 -8.27
CA GLU A 211 1.66 -16.02 -9.12
C GLU A 211 3.18 -15.86 -9.01
N ASP A 212 3.88 -16.98 -8.98
CA ASP A 212 5.34 -17.05 -8.99
C ASP A 212 6.02 -16.08 -8.03
N SER A 213 6.90 -15.22 -8.55
CA SER A 213 7.60 -14.17 -7.80
C SER A 213 7.06 -12.76 -8.04
N ASN A 214 5.83 -12.61 -8.57
CA ASN A 214 5.27 -11.30 -8.92
C ASN A 214 5.21 -10.35 -7.72
N SER A 215 4.99 -10.87 -6.51
CA SER A 215 4.99 -10.07 -5.28
C SER A 215 6.36 -9.53 -4.86
N LEU A 216 7.44 -9.93 -5.53
CA LEU A 216 8.79 -9.37 -5.40
C LEU A 216 9.13 -8.42 -6.57
N ASN A 217 8.52 -8.61 -7.73
CA ASN A 217 8.80 -7.82 -8.90
C ASN A 217 8.04 -6.50 -8.90
N ARG A 218 8.42 -5.58 -9.76
CA ARG A 218 7.85 -4.23 -9.82
C ARG A 218 6.48 -4.25 -10.47
N TYR A 219 5.40 -4.32 -9.66
CA TYR A 219 4.02 -4.25 -10.13
C TYR A 219 3.16 -3.38 -9.22
N CYS A 220 2.08 -2.81 -9.79
CA CYS A 220 1.13 -1.96 -9.08
C CYS A 220 -0.26 -2.10 -9.70
N ASN A 221 -1.31 -2.08 -8.87
CA ASN A 221 -2.69 -2.02 -9.35
C ASN A 221 -3.41 -0.71 -8.94
N PHE A 222 -2.71 0.25 -8.38
CA PHE A 222 -3.32 1.51 -7.93
C PHE A 222 -3.85 2.38 -9.08
N HIS A 223 -3.37 2.18 -10.32
CA HIS A 223 -3.93 2.82 -11.52
C HIS A 223 -5.44 2.61 -11.65
N LEU A 224 -5.97 1.46 -11.20
CA LEU A 224 -7.41 1.14 -11.25
C LEU A 224 -8.28 2.11 -10.43
N TYR A 225 -7.70 2.82 -9.47
CA TYR A 225 -8.40 3.85 -8.71
C TYR A 225 -8.85 5.02 -9.60
N PHE A 226 -8.08 5.33 -10.64
CA PHE A 226 -8.33 6.44 -11.56
C PHE A 226 -9.12 6.06 -12.80
N MET A 227 -9.47 4.78 -12.98
CA MET A 227 -10.23 4.27 -14.12
C MET A 227 -11.76 4.19 -13.85
N ASN A 228 -12.20 4.47 -12.61
CA ASN A 228 -13.60 4.38 -12.19
C ASN A 228 -14.31 5.75 -12.22
#